data_f49870d6ad2d66c46e6544bc40dea5e1
#
_entry.id   f49870d6ad2d66c46e6544bc40dea5e1
#
_cell.length_a   1.000
_cell.length_b   1.000
_cell.length_c   1.000
_cell.angle_alpha   90.00
_cell.angle_beta   90.00
_cell.angle_gamma   90.00
#
_symmetry.space_group_name_H-M   'P 1'
#
loop_
_entity.id
_entity.type
_entity.pdbx_description
1 polymer ?
#
loop_
_entity_poly.entity_id
_entity_poly.type
_entity_poly.pdbx_seq_one_letter_code
_entity_poly.pdbx_strand_id
1 'polypeptide(L)'
;MTLADGLSYLSKNYKTDVLIDLATLTGSSVRMFGYTCGAYFSNNDDLKKKLETSADKTNQRIWNLPLWDVWKDDFTSDVADFKNISMKPFGDCIVAAKFLEQFIEGHQNWAHLDIAGVAFGNVGYAKDKAATGYGVQLLLDFIENYN
;
A
#
# COMPACT_ATOMS: atom_id res chain seq x y z
N MET A 1 -12.48 4.83 -0.68
CA MET A 1 -12.72 6.16 -1.31
C MET A 1 -11.81 7.23 -0.70
N THR A 2 -11.82 7.49 0.61
CA THR A 2 -10.99 8.55 1.25
C THR A 2 -9.50 8.53 0.86
N LEU A 3 -8.88 7.34 0.76
CA LEU A 3 -7.49 7.21 0.32
C LEU A 3 -7.32 7.62 -1.16
N ALA A 4 -8.25 7.22 -2.02
CA ALA A 4 -8.24 7.61 -3.44
C ALA A 4 -8.39 9.15 -3.60
N ASP A 5 -9.26 9.77 -2.80
CA ASP A 5 -9.40 11.24 -2.78
C ASP A 5 -8.10 11.92 -2.36
N GLY A 6 -7.43 11.38 -1.32
CA GLY A 6 -6.13 11.89 -0.86
C GLY A 6 -5.03 11.76 -1.93
N LEU A 7 -4.93 10.61 -2.59
CA LEU A 7 -3.98 10.38 -3.67
C LEU A 7 -4.20 11.34 -4.84
N SER A 8 -5.45 11.46 -5.31
CA SER A 8 -5.80 12.39 -6.39
C SER A 8 -5.52 13.84 -6.01
N TYR A 9 -5.84 14.25 -4.78
CA TYR A 9 -5.57 15.60 -4.30
C TYR A 9 -4.07 15.90 -4.28
N LEU A 10 -3.25 15.00 -3.70
CA LEU A 10 -1.80 15.18 -3.64
C LEU A 10 -1.18 15.24 -5.03
N SER A 11 -1.55 14.29 -5.90
CA SER A 11 -1.00 14.21 -7.26
C SER A 11 -1.34 15.43 -8.12
N LYS A 12 -2.52 16.02 -7.92
CA LYS A 12 -2.97 17.22 -8.66
C LYS A 12 -2.36 18.53 -8.15
N ASN A 13 -2.15 18.62 -6.84
CA ASN A 13 -1.82 19.91 -6.22
C ASN A 13 -0.36 20.05 -5.78
N TYR A 14 0.38 18.93 -5.73
CA TYR A 14 1.76 18.94 -5.26
C TYR A 14 2.67 18.23 -6.25
N LYS A 15 3.82 18.82 -6.52
CA LYS A 15 4.88 18.17 -7.28
C LYS A 15 5.77 17.40 -6.29
N THR A 16 5.61 16.11 -6.24
CA THR A 16 6.34 15.21 -5.34
C THR A 16 7.29 14.31 -6.11
N ASP A 17 8.46 14.01 -5.53
CA ASP A 17 9.41 13.05 -6.09
C ASP A 17 8.92 11.61 -5.91
N VAL A 18 8.26 11.34 -4.79
CA VAL A 18 7.69 10.04 -4.42
C VAL A 18 6.34 10.23 -3.76
N LEU A 19 5.41 9.35 -4.07
CA LEU A 19 4.11 9.25 -3.43
C LEU A 19 3.98 7.88 -2.75
N ILE A 20 3.86 7.86 -1.43
CA ILE A 20 3.68 6.63 -0.66
C ILE A 20 2.43 6.76 0.19
N ASP A 21 1.58 5.75 0.15
CA ASP A 21 0.43 5.65 1.04
C ASP A 21 0.43 4.34 1.83
N LEU A 22 -0.09 4.41 3.07
CA LEU A 22 -0.23 3.28 3.97
C LEU A 22 -1.67 3.20 4.43
N ALA A 23 -2.24 1.99 4.39
CA ALA A 23 -3.57 1.75 4.91
C ALA A 23 -3.73 0.33 5.45
N THR A 24 -4.61 0.15 6.42
CA THR A 24 -5.14 -1.15 6.82
C THR A 24 -6.30 -1.51 5.89
N LEU A 25 -5.97 -1.77 4.62
CA LEU A 25 -6.95 -1.69 3.54
C LEU A 25 -7.76 -2.97 3.39
N THR A 26 -7.09 -4.15 3.38
CA THR A 26 -7.78 -5.38 3.01
C THR A 26 -7.55 -6.53 4.00
N GLY A 27 -8.61 -7.36 4.16
CA GLY A 27 -8.49 -8.62 4.88
C GLY A 27 -7.72 -9.69 4.12
N SER A 28 -7.55 -9.54 2.80
CA SER A 28 -6.81 -10.53 2.01
C SER A 28 -5.30 -10.46 2.23
N SER A 29 -4.73 -9.29 2.46
CA SER A 29 -3.33 -9.16 2.88
C SER A 29 -3.07 -9.88 4.22
N VAL A 30 -4.00 -9.78 5.16
CA VAL A 30 -3.94 -10.52 6.44
C VAL A 30 -4.04 -12.03 6.22
N ARG A 31 -4.93 -12.49 5.35
CA ARG A 31 -5.05 -13.93 5.03
C ARG A 31 -3.80 -14.49 4.35
N MET A 32 -3.08 -13.67 3.60
CA MET A 32 -1.87 -14.06 2.89
C MET A 32 -0.64 -14.10 3.81
N PHE A 33 -0.42 -13.07 4.60
CA PHE A 33 0.80 -12.87 5.37
C PHE A 33 0.62 -12.95 6.90
N GLY A 34 -0.62 -13.12 7.36
CA GLY A 34 -0.93 -13.08 8.78
C GLY A 34 -0.57 -11.72 9.38
N TYR A 35 0.13 -11.76 10.50
CA TYR A 35 0.56 -10.59 11.27
C TYR A 35 2.08 -10.34 11.18
N THR A 36 2.74 -10.84 10.13
CA THR A 36 4.20 -10.88 10.06
C THR A 36 4.80 -10.02 8.96
N CYS A 37 4.01 -9.61 7.96
CA CYS A 37 4.49 -8.91 6.79
C CYS A 37 3.41 -7.98 6.23
N GLY A 38 3.79 -6.79 5.78
CA GLY A 38 2.94 -5.91 5.00
C GLY A 38 2.97 -6.30 3.52
N ALA A 39 1.80 -6.30 2.85
CA ALA A 39 1.78 -6.36 1.39
C ALA A 39 2.13 -4.98 0.83
N TYR A 40 2.94 -4.92 -0.23
CA TYR A 40 3.14 -3.64 -0.89
C TYR A 40 3.09 -3.76 -2.41
N PHE A 41 2.80 -2.64 -3.04
CA PHE A 41 2.66 -2.47 -4.48
C PHE A 41 3.42 -1.22 -4.91
N SER A 42 4.03 -1.23 -6.08
CA SER A 42 4.65 -0.05 -6.65
C SER A 42 4.70 -0.14 -8.18
N ASN A 43 4.59 1.01 -8.82
CA ASN A 43 4.72 1.15 -10.27
C ASN A 43 6.17 1.46 -10.71
N ASN A 44 7.14 1.46 -9.78
CA ASN A 44 8.53 1.81 -10.06
C ASN A 44 9.50 0.81 -9.41
N ASP A 45 10.36 0.19 -10.21
CA ASP A 45 11.27 -0.86 -9.73
C ASP A 45 12.43 -0.33 -8.86
N ASP A 46 12.87 0.91 -9.08
CA ASP A 46 13.90 1.51 -8.22
C ASP A 46 13.33 1.91 -6.87
N LEU A 47 12.09 2.40 -6.83
CA LEU A 47 11.37 2.64 -5.58
C LEU A 47 11.17 1.33 -4.79
N LYS A 48 10.84 0.23 -5.46
CA LYS A 48 10.75 -1.10 -4.82
C LYS A 48 12.04 -1.47 -4.11
N LYS A 49 13.19 -1.40 -4.81
CA LYS A 49 14.50 -1.74 -4.24
C LYS A 49 14.85 -0.89 -3.03
N LYS A 50 14.58 0.42 -3.10
CA LYS A 50 14.82 1.34 -1.98
C LYS A 50 13.95 1.00 -0.77
N LEU A 51 12.66 0.73 -0.98
CA LEU A 51 11.74 0.32 0.10
C LEU A 51 12.14 -1.02 0.72
N GLU A 52 12.49 -2.02 -0.10
CA GLU A 52 12.97 -3.32 0.38
C GLU A 52 14.27 -3.19 1.18
N THR A 53 15.21 -2.34 0.74
CA THR A 53 16.44 -2.05 1.48
C THR A 53 16.14 -1.46 2.86
N SER A 54 15.22 -0.51 2.96
CA SER A 54 14.81 0.09 4.24
C SER A 54 14.04 -0.90 5.12
N ALA A 55 13.23 -1.76 4.50
CA ALA A 55 12.51 -2.83 5.20
C ALA A 55 13.46 -3.83 5.85
N ASP A 56 14.50 -4.25 5.13
CA ASP A 56 15.53 -5.16 5.64
C ASP A 56 16.32 -4.54 6.80
N LYS A 57 16.79 -3.29 6.64
CA LYS A 57 17.51 -2.56 7.69
C LYS A 57 16.70 -2.37 8.97
N THR A 58 15.41 -2.11 8.84
CA THR A 58 14.53 -1.83 9.98
C THR A 58 13.81 -3.08 10.51
N ASN A 59 14.00 -4.24 9.86
CA ASN A 59 13.28 -5.48 10.14
C ASN A 59 11.73 -5.32 10.09
N GLN A 60 11.25 -4.37 9.30
CA GLN A 60 9.83 -4.19 9.01
C GLN A 60 9.48 -4.82 7.66
N ARG A 61 9.17 -6.10 7.69
CA ARG A 61 9.03 -6.94 6.49
C ARG A 61 7.90 -6.48 5.59
N ILE A 62 8.23 -6.27 4.33
CA ILE A 62 7.26 -6.03 3.25
C ILE A 62 7.44 -7.07 2.15
N TRP A 63 6.38 -7.32 1.37
CA TRP A 63 6.44 -8.22 0.23
C TRP A 63 5.72 -7.63 -0.98
N ASN A 64 6.43 -7.53 -2.11
CA ASN A 64 5.89 -6.96 -3.34
C ASN A 64 4.86 -7.91 -3.99
N LEU A 65 3.72 -7.35 -4.35
CA LEU A 65 2.68 -8.01 -5.14
C LEU A 65 2.52 -7.32 -6.50
N PRO A 66 2.06 -8.04 -7.53
CA PRO A 66 1.96 -7.50 -8.89
C PRO A 66 0.86 -6.45 -9.04
N LEU A 67 1.08 -5.50 -9.97
CA LEU A 67 0.10 -4.50 -10.40
C LEU A 67 -0.28 -4.67 -11.88
N TRP A 68 -0.55 -5.90 -12.34
CA TRP A 68 -0.87 -6.16 -13.74
C TRP A 68 -2.22 -5.58 -14.16
N ASP A 69 -2.32 -5.15 -15.40
CA ASP A 69 -3.53 -4.50 -15.94
C ASP A 69 -4.75 -5.43 -16.01
N VAL A 70 -4.55 -6.73 -16.04
CA VAL A 70 -5.64 -7.72 -16.00
C VAL A 70 -6.61 -7.53 -14.83
N TRP A 71 -6.16 -6.91 -13.73
CA TRP A 71 -6.98 -6.64 -12.56
C TRP A 71 -7.92 -5.42 -12.71
N LYS A 72 -7.77 -4.62 -13.78
CA LYS A 72 -8.66 -3.48 -14.06
C LYS A 72 -10.10 -3.93 -14.34
N ASP A 73 -10.27 -5.09 -14.95
CA ASP A 73 -11.59 -5.63 -15.27
C ASP A 73 -12.45 -5.90 -14.02
N ASP A 74 -11.81 -6.07 -12.85
CA ASP A 74 -12.48 -6.42 -11.61
C ASP A 74 -13.22 -5.24 -10.95
N PHE A 75 -12.94 -4.01 -11.38
CA PHE A 75 -13.64 -2.82 -10.89
C PHE A 75 -14.28 -1.97 -12.00
N THR A 76 -14.45 -2.51 -13.21
CA THR A 76 -15.24 -1.86 -14.27
C THR A 76 -16.71 -1.70 -13.88
N SER A 77 -17.36 -0.66 -14.36
CA SER A 77 -18.76 -0.35 -14.06
C SER A 77 -19.50 0.05 -15.32
N ASP A 78 -20.78 -0.31 -15.40
CA ASP A 78 -21.67 0.11 -16.50
C ASP A 78 -22.37 1.45 -16.22
N VAL A 79 -22.28 1.96 -14.97
CA VAL A 79 -23.04 3.14 -14.51
C VAL A 79 -22.16 4.19 -13.84
N ALA A 80 -20.88 3.92 -13.63
CA ALA A 80 -19.89 4.84 -13.03
C ALA A 80 -18.54 4.61 -13.69
N ASP A 81 -17.55 5.48 -13.43
CA ASP A 81 -16.19 5.31 -13.94
C ASP A 81 -15.57 4.01 -13.43
N PHE A 82 -15.78 3.70 -12.15
CA PHE A 82 -15.29 2.48 -11.48
C PHE A 82 -16.25 1.98 -10.41
N LYS A 83 -16.22 0.68 -10.14
CA LYS A 83 -16.71 0.11 -8.87
C LYS A 83 -15.64 0.30 -7.81
N ASN A 84 -16.04 0.64 -6.60
CA ASN A 84 -15.12 0.80 -5.46
C ASN A 84 -14.84 -0.51 -4.69
N ILE A 85 -15.38 -1.63 -5.14
CA ILE A 85 -15.15 -2.96 -4.60
C ILE A 85 -15.31 -4.00 -5.71
N SER A 86 -14.41 -5.00 -5.74
CA SER A 86 -14.58 -6.17 -6.59
C SER A 86 -15.68 -7.09 -6.06
N MET A 87 -16.47 -7.68 -6.97
CA MET A 87 -17.43 -8.72 -6.63
C MET A 87 -16.83 -10.13 -6.59
N LYS A 88 -15.55 -10.28 -6.97
CA LYS A 88 -14.84 -11.56 -6.95
C LYS A 88 -14.25 -11.84 -5.57
N PRO A 89 -14.27 -13.09 -5.10
CA PRO A 89 -13.83 -13.45 -3.75
C PRO A 89 -12.29 -13.61 -3.61
N PHE A 90 -11.52 -13.23 -4.61
CA PHE A 90 -10.06 -13.43 -4.67
C PHE A 90 -9.35 -12.22 -5.28
N GLY A 91 -8.04 -12.11 -5.01
CA GLY A 91 -7.21 -11.01 -5.51
C GLY A 91 -7.48 -9.64 -4.88
N ASP A 92 -8.27 -9.58 -3.83
CA ASP A 92 -8.82 -8.36 -3.22
C ASP A 92 -7.75 -7.27 -2.95
N CYS A 93 -6.60 -7.60 -2.32
CA CYS A 93 -5.54 -6.61 -2.07
C CYS A 93 -4.89 -6.11 -3.37
N ILE A 94 -4.75 -6.96 -4.38
CA ILE A 94 -4.19 -6.57 -5.69
C ILE A 94 -5.17 -5.66 -6.43
N VAL A 95 -6.45 -6.03 -6.44
CA VAL A 95 -7.52 -5.23 -7.04
C VAL A 95 -7.64 -3.88 -6.35
N ALA A 96 -7.56 -3.85 -5.01
CA ALA A 96 -7.60 -2.61 -4.25
C ALA A 96 -6.42 -1.68 -4.58
N ALA A 97 -5.19 -2.21 -4.65
CA ALA A 97 -4.03 -1.44 -5.07
C ALA A 97 -4.15 -0.96 -6.52
N LYS A 98 -4.61 -1.82 -7.43
CA LYS A 98 -4.85 -1.45 -8.84
C LYS A 98 -5.94 -0.39 -9.00
N PHE A 99 -6.96 -0.40 -8.15
CA PHE A 99 -7.96 0.65 -8.06
C PHE A 99 -7.31 1.98 -7.61
N LEU A 100 -6.47 1.97 -6.56
CA LEU A 100 -5.79 3.18 -6.08
C LEU A 100 -4.86 3.79 -7.14
N GLU A 101 -4.21 2.96 -7.94
CA GLU A 101 -3.36 3.41 -9.06
C GLU A 101 -4.10 4.30 -10.08
N GLN A 102 -5.43 4.22 -10.16
CA GLN A 102 -6.22 5.09 -11.05
C GLN A 102 -6.27 6.55 -10.55
N PHE A 103 -5.90 6.81 -9.30
CA PHE A 103 -6.02 8.11 -8.64
C PHE A 103 -4.68 8.82 -8.39
N ILE A 104 -3.58 8.30 -8.93
CA ILE A 104 -2.25 8.91 -8.79
C ILE A 104 -1.89 9.86 -9.95
N GLU A 105 -2.84 10.15 -10.85
CA GLU A 105 -2.66 11.07 -12.00
C GLU A 105 -1.39 10.76 -12.84
N GLY A 106 -1.06 9.47 -12.99
CA GLY A 106 0.12 9.03 -13.74
C GLY A 106 1.45 9.24 -13.03
N HIS A 107 1.46 9.46 -11.70
CA HIS A 107 2.69 9.58 -10.92
C HIS A 107 3.58 8.34 -11.08
N GLN A 108 4.84 8.52 -11.47
CA GLN A 108 5.75 7.43 -11.87
C GLN A 108 6.49 6.76 -10.70
N ASN A 109 6.45 7.36 -9.50
CA ASN A 109 7.13 6.88 -8.29
C ASN A 109 6.12 6.72 -7.16
N TRP A 110 5.18 5.77 -7.32
CA TRP A 110 4.15 5.51 -6.31
C TRP A 110 4.33 4.15 -5.66
N ALA A 111 4.04 4.08 -4.37
CA ALA A 111 3.92 2.83 -3.63
C ALA A 111 2.74 2.86 -2.66
N HIS A 112 1.99 1.77 -2.61
CA HIS A 112 0.95 1.49 -1.62
C HIS A 112 1.40 0.36 -0.69
N LEU A 113 1.28 0.56 0.63
CA LEU A 113 1.53 -0.45 1.64
C LEU A 113 0.22 -0.83 2.34
N ASP A 114 -0.25 -2.05 2.12
CA ASP A 114 -1.37 -2.62 2.88
C ASP A 114 -0.84 -3.24 4.17
N ILE A 115 -1.01 -2.51 5.25
CA ILE A 115 -0.50 -2.84 6.59
C ILE A 115 -1.57 -3.44 7.51
N ALA A 116 -2.68 -3.97 6.95
CA ALA A 116 -3.82 -4.46 7.73
C ALA A 116 -3.43 -5.54 8.77
N GLY A 117 -2.47 -6.42 8.43
CA GLY A 117 -2.01 -7.47 9.34
C GLY A 117 -1.01 -7.01 10.40
N VAL A 118 -0.28 -5.92 10.16
CA VAL A 118 0.91 -5.55 10.94
C VAL A 118 0.77 -4.26 11.75
N ALA A 119 -0.28 -3.46 11.46
CA ALA A 119 -0.49 -2.18 12.13
C ALA A 119 -0.96 -2.30 13.58
N PHE A 120 -1.52 -3.44 13.98
CA PHE A 120 -2.12 -3.65 15.29
C PHE A 120 -1.78 -5.04 15.83
N GLY A 121 -1.28 -5.13 17.05
CA GLY A 121 -0.85 -6.40 17.63
C GLY A 121 -0.41 -6.31 19.09
N ASN A 122 0.19 -7.39 19.59
CA ASN A 122 0.79 -7.42 20.90
C ASN A 122 2.11 -6.63 20.89
N VAL A 123 2.21 -5.66 21.76
CA VAL A 123 3.38 -4.78 21.90
C VAL A 123 3.83 -4.71 23.35
N GLY A 124 5.14 -4.53 23.57
CA GLY A 124 5.72 -4.57 24.91
C GLY A 124 5.29 -3.40 25.83
N TYR A 125 4.73 -2.34 25.28
CA TYR A 125 4.31 -1.16 26.05
C TYR A 125 2.82 -1.15 26.45
N ALA A 126 2.02 -2.14 26.03
CA ALA A 126 0.60 -2.23 26.31
C ALA A 126 0.20 -3.61 26.85
N LYS A 127 -0.81 -3.64 27.74
CA LYS A 127 -1.36 -4.92 28.27
C LYS A 127 -2.16 -5.67 27.22
N ASP A 128 -2.87 -4.94 26.40
CA ASP A 128 -3.70 -5.45 25.32
C ASP A 128 -3.07 -5.13 23.96
N LYS A 129 -3.67 -5.62 22.89
CA LYS A 129 -3.27 -5.25 21.53
C LYS A 129 -3.33 -3.75 21.33
N ALA A 130 -2.30 -3.20 20.71
CA ALA A 130 -2.19 -1.77 20.41
C ALA A 130 -1.56 -1.54 19.03
N ALA A 131 -1.47 -0.28 18.61
CA ALA A 131 -0.77 0.11 17.40
C ALA A 131 0.71 -0.28 17.49
N THR A 132 1.24 -0.93 16.46
CA THR A 132 2.62 -1.42 16.46
C THR A 132 3.66 -0.36 16.08
N GLY A 133 3.22 0.77 15.50
CA GLY A 133 4.12 1.74 14.87
C GLY A 133 4.74 1.24 13.56
N TYR A 134 4.20 0.16 12.99
CA TYR A 134 4.70 -0.39 11.73
C TYR A 134 4.65 0.66 10.61
N GLY A 135 5.71 0.71 9.82
CA GLY A 135 5.92 1.70 8.77
C GLY A 135 6.72 2.93 9.21
N VAL A 136 6.70 3.29 10.50
CA VAL A 136 7.39 4.50 10.99
C VAL A 136 8.90 4.43 10.77
N GLN A 137 9.53 3.36 11.24
CA GLN A 137 10.99 3.19 11.09
C GLN A 137 11.39 2.94 9.63
N LEU A 138 10.60 2.16 8.89
CA LEU A 138 10.82 1.89 7.48
C LEU A 138 10.83 3.20 6.67
N LEU A 139 9.82 4.03 6.85
CA LEU A 139 9.71 5.29 6.12
C LEU A 139 10.76 6.32 6.56
N LEU A 140 11.14 6.33 7.83
CA LEU A 140 12.21 7.18 8.31
C LEU A 140 13.55 6.82 7.65
N ASP A 141 13.95 5.53 7.68
CA ASP A 141 15.17 5.07 6.99
C ASP A 141 15.09 5.33 5.49
N PHE A 142 13.93 5.09 4.88
CA PHE A 142 13.71 5.37 3.47
C PHE A 142 13.95 6.85 3.12
N ILE A 143 13.36 7.78 3.88
CA ILE A 143 13.48 9.23 3.65
C ILE A 143 14.94 9.69 3.86
N GLU A 144 15.59 9.24 4.93
CA GLU A 144 16.96 9.59 5.25
C GLU A 144 17.97 9.13 4.18
N ASN A 145 17.67 8.03 3.48
CA ASN A 145 18.53 7.42 2.47
C ASN A 145 18.00 7.57 1.04
N TYR A 146 16.98 8.38 0.83
CA TYR A 146 16.39 8.63 -0.49
C TYR A 146 17.26 9.65 -1.26
N ASN A 147 18.22 9.14 -2.05
CA ASN A 147 19.08 9.94 -2.96
C ASN A 147 18.98 9.38 -4.38
#